data_f944601ac8af2ae2ad335eec8abcbf9f
#
_entry.id   f944601ac8af2ae2ad335eec8abcbf9f
#
_cell.length_a   1.000
_cell.length_b   1.000
_cell.length_c   1.000
_cell.angle_alpha   90.00
_cell.angle_beta   90.00
_cell.angle_gamma   90.00
#
_symmetry.space_group_name_H-M   'P 1'
#
loop_
_entity.id
_entity.type
_entity.pdbx_description
1 polymer ?
#
loop_
_entity_poly.entity_id
_entity_poly.type
_entity_poly.pdbx_seq_one_letter_code
_entity_poly.pdbx_strand_id
1 'polypeptide(L)'
;QSYLQSKLLKVICEANYFFYGGNEKGEKLVLSVILSWVYIFLVCMLVGTGVLGFFKKKQFSLIYYLVAGVIAITVYAEFFSLFGKTGACAHGILLAGALVAGFINRNRLRQIWQEYRGVLFSWEGFFYCCFAILIAFFTSRGEFHTDTNIYHAAAIRIYEEYGLVKGIGNLQLHYAYNSSYLAFASIFSFKWLIGQSLHTTTGFLETIMCLYAFHGLRDFVRHKNHVADMMRVGILLYTLVNVIRSMSPATDYATMYFALFIMTAWCTNLFEGESDLTEFSLLSVAAVFTATLKFSSCLLILIAVYPAVCLIRDKKWKEIGGYFFCGCII
;
A
#
# COMPACT_ATOMS: atom_id res chain seq x y z
N GLN A 1 33.43 -7.95 8.13
CA GLN A 1 32.91 -6.88 7.24
C GLN A 1 33.07 -7.28 5.75
N SER A 2 34.24 -7.72 5.30
CA SER A 2 34.50 -8.11 3.91
C SER A 2 33.62 -9.27 3.39
N TYR A 3 33.34 -10.27 4.22
CA TYR A 3 32.48 -11.41 3.90
C TYR A 3 31.01 -11.00 3.69
N LEU A 4 30.47 -10.14 4.53
CA LEU A 4 29.11 -9.63 4.38
C LEU A 4 28.99 -8.74 3.14
N GLN A 5 29.99 -7.89 2.88
CA GLN A 5 30.06 -7.08 1.67
C GLN A 5 30.08 -7.94 0.40
N SER A 6 30.87 -9.01 0.37
CA SER A 6 30.93 -9.91 -0.80
C SER A 6 29.59 -10.63 -1.04
N LYS A 7 28.90 -11.07 0.03
CA LYS A 7 27.56 -11.66 -0.08
C LYS A 7 26.52 -10.67 -0.57
N LEU A 8 26.51 -9.44 -0.02
CA LEU A 8 25.60 -8.39 -0.46
C LEU A 8 25.83 -7.99 -1.92
N LEU A 9 27.07 -7.86 -2.34
CA LEU A 9 27.42 -7.61 -3.76
C LEU A 9 26.93 -8.75 -4.66
N LYS A 10 27.07 -10.01 -4.22
CA LYS A 10 26.54 -11.16 -4.97
C LYS A 10 25.02 -11.07 -5.12
N VAL A 11 24.28 -10.77 -4.05
CA VAL A 11 22.80 -10.59 -4.10
C VAL A 11 22.40 -9.47 -5.03
N ILE A 12 23.11 -8.34 -4.99
CA ILE A 12 22.88 -7.21 -5.90
C ILE A 12 23.14 -7.62 -7.36
N CYS A 13 24.23 -8.32 -7.63
CA CYS A 13 24.55 -8.81 -8.97
C CYS A 13 23.51 -9.85 -9.44
N GLU A 14 23.12 -10.81 -8.61
CA GLU A 14 22.11 -11.81 -8.95
C GLU A 14 20.73 -11.18 -9.18
N ALA A 15 20.32 -10.18 -8.39
CA ALA A 15 19.10 -9.44 -8.63
C ALA A 15 19.13 -8.75 -10.00
N ASN A 16 20.21 -8.05 -10.32
CA ASN A 16 20.38 -7.39 -11.61
C ASN A 16 20.46 -8.41 -12.77
N TYR A 17 21.18 -9.52 -12.62
CA TYR A 17 21.29 -10.56 -13.65
C TYR A 17 19.96 -11.23 -13.95
N PHE A 18 19.13 -11.47 -12.94
CA PHE A 18 17.80 -12.07 -13.10
C PHE A 18 16.86 -11.18 -13.94
N PHE A 19 17.03 -9.85 -13.87
CA PHE A 19 16.27 -8.90 -14.69
C PHE A 19 16.81 -8.75 -16.12
N TYR A 20 18.12 -8.91 -16.34
CA TYR A 20 18.75 -8.73 -17.66
C TYR A 20 18.90 -10.02 -18.47
N GLY A 21 18.92 -11.19 -17.83
CA GLY A 21 19.29 -12.47 -18.45
C GLY A 21 18.13 -13.44 -18.76
N GLY A 22 16.92 -13.12 -18.39
CA GLY A 22 15.82 -14.10 -18.38
C GLY A 22 14.72 -13.90 -19.40
N ASN A 23 15.03 -13.98 -20.71
CA ASN A 23 13.97 -13.90 -21.75
C ASN A 23 13.08 -15.15 -21.84
N GLU A 24 13.28 -16.22 -21.07
CA GLU A 24 12.49 -17.45 -21.28
C GLU A 24 11.78 -18.05 -20.05
N LYS A 25 12.06 -17.59 -18.81
CA LYS A 25 11.45 -18.20 -17.60
C LYS A 25 10.81 -17.25 -16.60
N GLY A 26 10.69 -15.98 -16.88
CA GLY A 26 10.23 -14.96 -15.94
C GLY A 26 8.80 -14.47 -16.13
N GLU A 27 8.05 -15.00 -17.08
CA GLU A 27 6.64 -14.61 -17.24
C GLU A 27 5.82 -15.10 -16.04
N LYS A 28 5.36 -14.16 -15.21
CA LYS A 28 4.39 -14.46 -14.17
C LYS A 28 3.08 -14.83 -14.86
N LEU A 29 2.47 -15.93 -14.43
CA LEU A 29 1.13 -16.22 -14.88
C LEU A 29 0.17 -15.17 -14.33
N VAL A 30 -0.71 -14.57 -15.15
CA VAL A 30 -1.72 -13.59 -14.72
C VAL A 30 -2.51 -14.10 -13.51
N LEU A 31 -2.80 -15.40 -13.49
CA LEU A 31 -3.48 -16.05 -12.38
C LEU A 31 -2.68 -15.91 -11.05
N SER A 32 -1.36 -16.07 -11.07
CA SER A 32 -0.55 -15.92 -9.86
C SER A 32 -0.54 -14.48 -9.32
N VAL A 33 -0.62 -13.50 -10.22
CA VAL A 33 -0.80 -12.08 -9.84
C VAL A 33 -2.15 -11.89 -9.13
N ILE A 34 -3.23 -12.35 -9.74
CA ILE A 34 -4.59 -12.22 -9.18
C ILE A 34 -4.67 -12.94 -7.82
N LEU A 35 -4.15 -14.17 -7.70
CA LEU A 35 -4.13 -14.90 -6.44
C LEU A 35 -3.33 -14.18 -5.36
N SER A 36 -2.17 -13.59 -5.71
CA SER A 36 -1.40 -12.78 -4.77
C SER A 36 -2.21 -11.55 -4.31
N TRP A 37 -2.92 -10.88 -5.20
CA TRP A 37 -3.74 -9.71 -4.85
C TRP A 37 -4.93 -10.06 -3.96
N VAL A 38 -5.62 -11.16 -4.23
CA VAL A 38 -6.69 -11.66 -3.35
C VAL A 38 -6.15 -11.93 -1.95
N TYR A 39 -4.97 -12.56 -1.86
CA TYR A 39 -4.32 -12.82 -0.59
C TYR A 39 -3.93 -11.52 0.13
N ILE A 40 -3.24 -10.58 -0.56
CA ILE A 40 -2.84 -9.28 0.01
C ILE A 40 -4.08 -8.49 0.47
N PHE A 41 -5.15 -8.48 -0.34
CA PHE A 41 -6.41 -7.83 0.00
C PHE A 41 -6.99 -8.39 1.30
N LEU A 42 -7.08 -9.70 1.43
CA LEU A 42 -7.61 -10.35 2.63
C LEU A 42 -6.77 -10.01 3.87
N VAL A 43 -5.44 -10.11 3.77
CA VAL A 43 -4.55 -9.78 4.90
C VAL A 43 -4.66 -8.31 5.27
N CYS A 44 -4.64 -7.38 4.30
CA CYS A 44 -4.83 -5.95 4.55
C CYS A 44 -6.18 -5.65 5.19
N MET A 45 -7.26 -6.31 4.74
CA MET A 45 -8.60 -6.17 5.33
C MET A 45 -8.64 -6.63 6.78
N LEU A 46 -8.06 -7.80 7.08
CA LEU A 46 -8.04 -8.35 8.45
C LEU A 46 -7.24 -7.45 9.39
N VAL A 47 -6.04 -7.03 8.98
CA VAL A 47 -5.19 -6.15 9.78
C VAL A 47 -5.82 -4.77 9.93
N GLY A 48 -6.32 -4.18 8.84
CA GLY A 48 -6.94 -2.86 8.85
C GLY A 48 -8.21 -2.80 9.69
N THR A 49 -9.03 -3.86 9.69
CA THR A 49 -10.18 -3.93 10.61
C THR A 49 -9.75 -4.01 12.07
N GLY A 50 -8.63 -4.66 12.36
CA GLY A 50 -8.00 -4.66 13.68
C GLY A 50 -7.59 -3.26 14.11
N VAL A 51 -6.84 -2.55 13.26
CA VAL A 51 -6.35 -1.19 13.52
C VAL A 51 -7.51 -0.21 13.70
N LEU A 52 -8.44 -0.16 12.75
CA LEU A 52 -9.58 0.76 12.81
C LEU A 52 -10.64 0.35 13.83
N GLY A 53 -10.52 -0.87 14.39
CA GLY A 53 -11.35 -1.35 15.48
C GLY A 53 -11.21 -0.53 16.77
N PHE A 54 -10.06 0.10 16.98
CA PHE A 54 -9.82 0.97 18.15
C PHE A 54 -10.49 2.33 18.07
N PHE A 55 -10.95 2.75 16.88
CA PHE A 55 -11.61 4.03 16.73
C PHE A 55 -13.11 3.91 17.04
N LYS A 56 -13.68 4.97 17.66
CA LYS A 56 -15.07 5.01 18.08
C LYS A 56 -16.06 5.03 16.91
N LYS A 57 -15.64 5.46 15.73
CA LYS A 57 -16.44 5.44 14.52
C LYS A 57 -16.82 3.99 14.19
N LYS A 58 -18.11 3.73 14.02
CA LYS A 58 -18.62 2.38 13.84
C LYS A 58 -18.24 1.76 12.49
N GLN A 59 -18.18 2.58 11.43
CA GLN A 59 -17.94 2.11 10.07
C GLN A 59 -17.14 3.13 9.26
N PHE A 60 -16.17 2.63 8.49
CA PHE A 60 -15.40 3.38 7.49
C PHE A 60 -15.68 2.77 6.12
N SER A 61 -15.43 3.51 5.05
CA SER A 61 -15.44 2.91 3.71
C SER A 61 -14.32 1.87 3.56
N LEU A 62 -14.51 0.92 2.64
CA LEU A 62 -13.60 -0.22 2.39
C LEU A 62 -12.14 0.22 2.23
N ILE A 63 -11.92 1.32 1.51
CA ILE A 63 -10.55 1.80 1.23
C ILE A 63 -9.78 2.19 2.49
N TYR A 64 -10.44 2.74 3.52
CA TYR A 64 -9.77 3.07 4.78
C TYR A 64 -9.24 1.83 5.51
N TYR A 65 -9.99 0.71 5.48
CA TYR A 65 -9.51 -0.56 6.03
C TYR A 65 -8.30 -1.09 5.25
N LEU A 66 -8.35 -1.03 3.93
CA LEU A 66 -7.24 -1.48 3.09
C LEU A 66 -5.99 -0.62 3.30
N VAL A 67 -6.12 0.70 3.29
CA VAL A 67 -5.03 1.64 3.52
C VAL A 67 -4.44 1.48 4.93
N ALA A 68 -5.28 1.38 5.97
CA ALA A 68 -4.82 1.12 7.33
C ALA A 68 -4.07 -0.22 7.44
N GLY A 69 -4.53 -1.24 6.70
CA GLY A 69 -3.85 -2.53 6.59
C GLY A 69 -2.48 -2.41 5.94
N VAL A 70 -2.38 -1.71 4.80
CA VAL A 70 -1.10 -1.46 4.13
C VAL A 70 -0.13 -0.75 5.06
N ILE A 71 -0.56 0.34 5.71
CA ILE A 71 0.28 1.10 6.65
C ILE A 71 0.78 0.20 7.78
N ALA A 72 -0.12 -0.51 8.47
CA ALA A 72 0.24 -1.35 9.60
C ALA A 72 1.16 -2.51 9.23
N ILE A 73 0.94 -3.13 8.06
CA ILE A 73 1.79 -4.22 7.56
C ILE A 73 3.16 -3.67 7.16
N THR A 74 3.24 -2.47 6.61
CA THR A 74 4.51 -1.82 6.30
C THR A 74 5.33 -1.57 7.56
N VAL A 75 4.71 -0.95 8.59
CA VAL A 75 5.35 -0.73 9.90
C VAL A 75 5.80 -2.06 10.50
N TYR A 76 4.96 -3.10 10.43
CA TYR A 76 5.33 -4.44 10.89
C TYR A 76 6.54 -4.98 10.12
N ALA A 77 6.56 -4.88 8.79
CA ALA A 77 7.63 -5.40 7.95
C ALA A 77 8.96 -4.69 8.24
N GLU A 78 8.95 -3.37 8.41
CA GLU A 78 10.12 -2.60 8.81
C GLU A 78 10.63 -2.98 10.19
N PHE A 79 9.73 -2.99 11.17
CA PHE A 79 10.09 -3.39 12.54
C PHE A 79 10.66 -4.81 12.60
N PHE A 80 10.01 -5.78 11.92
CA PHE A 80 10.50 -7.15 11.86
C PHE A 80 11.87 -7.25 11.20
N SER A 81 12.11 -6.44 10.17
CA SER A 81 13.37 -6.44 9.42
C SER A 81 14.59 -6.00 10.25
N LEU A 82 14.38 -5.31 11.37
CA LEU A 82 15.46 -5.00 12.33
C LEU A 82 16.02 -6.26 13.02
N PHE A 83 15.20 -7.32 13.12
CA PHE A 83 15.56 -8.55 13.86
C PHE A 83 15.80 -9.73 12.92
N GLY A 84 15.32 -9.66 11.69
CA GLY A 84 15.45 -10.77 10.75
C GLY A 84 14.92 -10.48 9.36
N LYS A 85 15.04 -11.45 8.48
CA LYS A 85 14.59 -11.37 7.10
C LYS A 85 13.07 -11.47 6.95
N THR A 86 12.49 -10.80 5.95
CA THR A 86 11.05 -10.84 5.62
C THR A 86 10.65 -12.14 4.89
N GLY A 87 10.98 -13.28 5.50
CA GLY A 87 10.70 -14.62 4.97
C GLY A 87 9.47 -15.29 5.60
N ALA A 88 9.45 -16.63 5.57
CA ALA A 88 8.33 -17.45 6.05
C ALA A 88 7.92 -17.15 7.50
N CYS A 89 8.91 -16.89 8.40
CA CYS A 89 8.63 -16.59 9.81
C CYS A 89 7.87 -15.25 9.95
N ALA A 90 8.36 -14.18 9.31
CA ALA A 90 7.69 -12.88 9.31
C ALA A 90 6.26 -13.01 8.76
N HIS A 91 6.11 -13.75 7.68
CA HIS A 91 4.82 -13.98 7.03
C HIS A 91 3.86 -14.78 7.91
N GLY A 92 4.34 -15.83 8.58
CA GLY A 92 3.55 -16.62 9.50
C GLY A 92 3.04 -15.83 10.71
N ILE A 93 3.88 -14.97 11.30
CA ILE A 93 3.49 -14.09 12.42
C ILE A 93 2.46 -13.06 11.93
N LEU A 94 2.66 -12.44 10.76
CA LEU A 94 1.71 -11.52 10.15
C LEU A 94 0.34 -12.20 9.95
N LEU A 95 0.34 -13.40 9.37
CA LEU A 95 -0.89 -14.15 9.12
C LEU A 95 -1.62 -14.52 10.42
N ALA A 96 -0.89 -14.98 11.44
CA ALA A 96 -1.46 -15.27 12.75
C ALA A 96 -2.11 -14.03 13.38
N GLY A 97 -1.41 -12.88 13.36
CA GLY A 97 -1.93 -11.59 13.82
C GLY A 97 -3.17 -11.14 13.03
N ALA A 98 -3.14 -11.27 11.70
CA ALA A 98 -4.27 -10.95 10.84
C ALA A 98 -5.51 -11.81 11.16
N LEU A 99 -5.34 -13.12 11.34
CA LEU A 99 -6.44 -14.04 11.69
C LEU A 99 -7.04 -13.70 13.07
N VAL A 100 -6.22 -13.39 14.06
CA VAL A 100 -6.68 -12.93 15.39
C VAL A 100 -7.46 -11.63 15.26
N ALA A 101 -6.94 -10.63 14.54
CA ALA A 101 -7.61 -9.36 14.30
C ALA A 101 -8.97 -9.58 13.59
N GLY A 102 -9.01 -10.44 12.59
CA GLY A 102 -10.24 -10.79 11.86
C GLY A 102 -11.26 -11.50 12.75
N PHE A 103 -10.82 -12.44 13.60
CA PHE A 103 -11.71 -13.13 14.53
C PHE A 103 -12.35 -12.18 15.54
N ILE A 104 -11.56 -11.28 16.13
CA ILE A 104 -12.04 -10.24 17.07
C ILE A 104 -13.05 -9.31 16.37
N ASN A 105 -12.78 -8.92 15.13
CA ASN A 105 -13.59 -7.95 14.37
C ASN A 105 -14.56 -8.59 13.37
N ARG A 106 -14.93 -9.88 13.55
CA ARG A 106 -15.77 -10.64 12.61
C ARG A 106 -17.12 -9.99 12.28
N ASN A 107 -17.71 -9.27 13.23
CA ASN A 107 -18.98 -8.58 13.02
C ASN A 107 -18.84 -7.40 12.04
N ARG A 108 -17.73 -6.66 12.17
CA ARG A 108 -17.38 -5.56 11.26
C ARG A 108 -17.08 -6.08 9.85
N LEU A 109 -16.33 -7.18 9.73
CA LEU A 109 -16.08 -7.84 8.45
C LEU A 109 -17.39 -8.30 7.78
N ARG A 110 -18.33 -8.83 8.55
CA ARG A 110 -19.66 -9.22 8.03
C ARG A 110 -20.44 -8.00 7.51
N GLN A 111 -20.39 -6.87 8.22
CA GLN A 111 -21.05 -5.62 7.78
C GLN A 111 -20.44 -5.11 6.46
N ILE A 112 -19.09 -5.05 6.36
CA ILE A 112 -18.40 -4.67 5.13
C ILE A 112 -18.80 -5.62 3.98
N TRP A 113 -18.80 -6.93 4.20
CA TRP A 113 -19.23 -7.89 3.19
C TRP A 113 -20.66 -7.66 2.72
N GLN A 114 -21.60 -7.40 3.64
CA GLN A 114 -23.02 -7.14 3.30
C GLN A 114 -23.17 -5.86 2.46
N GLU A 115 -22.37 -4.84 2.73
CA GLU A 115 -22.37 -3.57 2.01
C GLU A 115 -21.84 -3.74 0.58
N TYR A 116 -20.70 -4.44 0.42
CA TYR A 116 -19.98 -4.49 -0.85
C TYR A 116 -20.30 -5.70 -1.73
N ARG A 117 -20.96 -6.73 -1.21
CA ARG A 117 -21.27 -7.95 -1.99
C ARG A 117 -22.10 -7.67 -3.26
N GLY A 118 -22.95 -6.63 -3.25
CA GLY A 118 -23.76 -6.24 -4.39
C GLY A 118 -22.96 -5.57 -5.51
N VAL A 119 -21.82 -4.97 -5.18
CA VAL A 119 -20.95 -4.29 -6.15
C VAL A 119 -20.42 -5.28 -7.18
N LEU A 120 -20.06 -6.50 -6.77
CA LEU A 120 -19.52 -7.54 -7.65
C LEU A 120 -20.45 -7.90 -8.82
N PHE A 121 -21.76 -7.75 -8.65
CA PHE A 121 -22.78 -8.07 -9.66
C PHE A 121 -23.40 -6.83 -10.30
N SER A 122 -22.78 -5.67 -10.13
CA SER A 122 -23.19 -4.39 -10.71
C SER A 122 -22.37 -4.04 -11.96
N TRP A 123 -22.81 -3.03 -12.73
CA TRP A 123 -22.01 -2.45 -13.81
C TRP A 123 -20.68 -1.88 -13.32
N GLU A 124 -20.68 -1.30 -12.10
CA GLU A 124 -19.48 -0.86 -11.41
C GLU A 124 -18.47 -2.02 -11.24
N GLY A 125 -18.94 -3.16 -10.73
CA GLY A 125 -18.12 -4.36 -10.55
C GLY A 125 -17.59 -4.90 -11.88
N PHE A 126 -18.39 -4.86 -12.95
CA PHE A 126 -17.95 -5.27 -14.28
C PHE A 126 -16.79 -4.40 -14.80
N PHE A 127 -16.93 -3.08 -14.79
CA PHE A 127 -15.85 -2.19 -15.22
C PHE A 127 -14.62 -2.29 -14.34
N TYR A 128 -14.80 -2.43 -13.03
CA TYR A 128 -13.70 -2.68 -12.12
C TYR A 128 -12.96 -3.99 -12.44
N CYS A 129 -13.68 -5.08 -12.71
CA CYS A 129 -13.05 -6.34 -13.10
C CYS A 129 -12.27 -6.21 -14.42
N CYS A 130 -12.78 -5.48 -15.40
CA CYS A 130 -12.06 -5.21 -16.64
C CYS A 130 -10.73 -4.47 -16.36
N PHE A 131 -10.75 -3.43 -15.52
CA PHE A 131 -9.54 -2.71 -15.10
C PHE A 131 -8.58 -3.60 -14.32
N ALA A 132 -9.09 -4.39 -13.37
CA ALA A 132 -8.26 -5.31 -12.58
C ALA A 132 -7.55 -6.34 -13.46
N ILE A 133 -8.24 -6.89 -14.46
CA ILE A 133 -7.64 -7.81 -15.44
C ILE A 133 -6.56 -7.11 -16.29
N LEU A 134 -6.82 -5.89 -16.74
CA LEU A 134 -5.86 -5.08 -17.49
C LEU A 134 -4.60 -4.83 -16.66
N ILE A 135 -4.76 -4.37 -15.42
CA ILE A 135 -3.64 -4.14 -14.51
C ILE A 135 -2.90 -5.45 -14.23
N ALA A 136 -3.61 -6.57 -14.00
CA ALA A 136 -3.00 -7.89 -13.78
C ALA A 136 -2.17 -8.36 -14.98
N PHE A 137 -2.65 -8.12 -16.19
CA PHE A 137 -1.92 -8.43 -17.42
C PHE A 137 -0.59 -7.67 -17.46
N PHE A 138 -0.61 -6.36 -17.25
CA PHE A 138 0.62 -5.55 -17.26
C PHE A 138 1.49 -5.79 -16.02
N THR A 139 0.93 -6.14 -14.87
CA THR A 139 1.73 -6.58 -13.71
C THR A 139 2.46 -7.90 -13.99
N SER A 140 1.93 -8.75 -14.87
CA SER A 140 2.59 -9.99 -15.27
C SER A 140 3.60 -9.82 -16.40
N ARG A 141 3.38 -8.89 -17.33
CA ARG A 141 4.11 -8.76 -18.61
C ARG A 141 4.49 -7.33 -18.98
N GLY A 142 4.43 -6.40 -18.03
CA GLY A 142 4.77 -5.00 -18.27
C GLY A 142 6.27 -4.75 -18.32
N GLU A 143 6.61 -3.48 -18.12
CA GLU A 143 7.99 -3.01 -18.11
C GLU A 143 8.41 -2.57 -16.71
N PHE A 144 9.68 -2.75 -16.37
CA PHE A 144 10.25 -2.18 -15.16
C PHE A 144 10.62 -0.71 -15.36
N HIS A 145 10.37 0.09 -14.34
CA HIS A 145 10.97 1.42 -14.23
C HIS A 145 12.50 1.29 -14.14
N THR A 146 13.23 2.25 -14.69
CA THR A 146 14.71 2.25 -14.68
C THR A 146 15.28 2.02 -13.29
N ASP A 147 14.74 2.70 -12.27
CA ASP A 147 15.20 2.60 -10.88
C ASP A 147 14.96 1.23 -10.27
N THR A 148 14.00 0.47 -10.77
CA THR A 148 13.76 -0.91 -10.33
C THR A 148 14.96 -1.78 -10.62
N ASN A 149 15.54 -1.64 -11.80
CA ASN A 149 16.75 -2.37 -12.19
C ASN A 149 18.00 -1.85 -11.45
N ILE A 150 18.01 -0.57 -11.09
CA ILE A 150 19.16 0.04 -10.41
C ILE A 150 19.20 -0.36 -8.93
N TYR A 151 18.08 -0.27 -8.20
CA TYR A 151 18.11 -0.49 -6.75
C TYR A 151 16.83 -1.06 -6.10
N HIS A 152 15.61 -0.84 -6.64
CA HIS A 152 14.41 -1.28 -5.92
C HIS A 152 14.34 -2.80 -5.76
N ALA A 153 14.56 -3.55 -6.84
CA ALA A 153 14.52 -5.01 -6.79
C ALA A 153 15.64 -5.59 -5.90
N ALA A 154 16.82 -5.01 -5.96
CA ALA A 154 17.93 -5.41 -5.11
C ALA A 154 17.67 -5.07 -3.62
N ALA A 155 17.07 -3.93 -3.32
CA ALA A 155 16.67 -3.56 -1.96
C ALA A 155 15.62 -4.53 -1.40
N ILE A 156 14.57 -4.88 -2.18
CA ILE A 156 13.59 -5.91 -1.78
C ILE A 156 14.29 -7.23 -1.49
N ARG A 157 15.24 -7.64 -2.35
CA ARG A 157 16.01 -8.86 -2.15
C ARG A 157 16.82 -8.86 -0.86
N ILE A 158 17.35 -7.71 -0.48
CA ILE A 158 18.10 -7.55 0.78
C ILE A 158 17.16 -7.76 1.98
N TYR A 159 15.97 -7.19 1.98
CA TYR A 159 14.96 -7.46 3.01
C TYR A 159 14.60 -8.94 3.11
N GLU A 160 14.45 -9.62 1.96
CA GLU A 160 14.10 -11.06 1.88
C GLU A 160 15.20 -11.98 2.42
N GLU A 161 16.46 -11.59 2.33
CA GLU A 161 17.58 -12.46 2.67
C GLU A 161 18.29 -12.10 3.98
N TYR A 162 18.31 -10.82 4.32
CA TYR A 162 19.07 -10.30 5.47
C TYR A 162 18.25 -9.47 6.44
N GLY A 163 17.10 -8.92 6.02
CA GLY A 163 16.41 -7.86 6.76
C GLY A 163 17.09 -6.50 6.54
N LEU A 164 16.98 -5.60 7.51
CA LEU A 164 17.60 -4.28 7.46
C LEU A 164 19.10 -4.37 7.74
N VAL A 165 19.92 -3.94 6.78
CA VAL A 165 21.38 -4.00 6.89
C VAL A 165 21.93 -2.61 7.18
N LYS A 166 22.54 -2.44 8.37
CA LYS A 166 23.16 -1.18 8.78
C LYS A 166 24.32 -0.81 7.84
N GLY A 167 24.32 0.43 7.37
CA GLY A 167 25.40 0.98 6.53
C GLY A 167 25.35 0.57 5.07
N ILE A 168 24.24 0.01 4.60
CA ILE A 168 24.07 -0.43 3.22
C ILE A 168 24.21 0.71 2.20
N GLY A 169 23.88 1.94 2.58
CA GLY A 169 24.08 3.13 1.76
C GLY A 169 25.55 3.39 1.39
N ASN A 170 26.52 2.80 2.12
CA ASN A 170 27.94 2.87 1.77
C ASN A 170 28.31 1.98 0.57
N LEU A 171 27.45 1.00 0.21
CA LEU A 171 27.65 0.17 -0.99
C LEU A 171 27.07 0.87 -2.22
N GLN A 172 25.90 1.46 -2.07
CA GLN A 172 25.23 2.22 -3.12
C GLN A 172 24.31 3.27 -2.48
N LEU A 173 24.48 4.54 -2.87
CA LEU A 173 23.79 5.69 -2.28
C LEU A 173 22.26 5.54 -2.28
N HIS A 174 21.68 4.94 -3.34
CA HIS A 174 20.23 4.77 -3.46
C HIS A 174 19.63 3.89 -2.35
N TYR A 175 20.39 2.98 -1.73
CA TYR A 175 19.89 2.21 -0.59
C TYR A 175 19.73 3.05 0.68
N ALA A 176 20.36 4.22 0.74
CA ALA A 176 20.16 5.17 1.86
C ALA A 176 18.80 5.87 1.83
N TYR A 177 18.05 5.82 0.72
CA TYR A 177 16.69 6.37 0.63
C TYR A 177 15.69 5.63 1.53
N ASN A 178 15.95 4.36 1.82
CA ASN A 178 15.21 3.53 2.79
C ASN A 178 13.69 3.71 2.72
N SER A 179 13.11 3.57 1.53
CA SER A 179 11.66 3.69 1.36
C SER A 179 10.92 2.54 2.04
N SER A 180 9.98 2.87 2.91
CA SER A 180 9.15 1.90 3.63
C SER A 180 8.31 1.01 2.69
N TYR A 181 7.99 1.48 1.48
CA TYR A 181 7.31 0.69 0.46
C TYR A 181 8.06 -0.61 0.11
N LEU A 182 9.39 -0.59 0.11
CA LEU A 182 10.19 -1.76 -0.24
C LEU A 182 10.09 -2.87 0.83
N ALA A 183 9.89 -2.50 2.10
CA ALA A 183 9.60 -3.46 3.16
C ALA A 183 8.22 -4.10 2.97
N PHE A 184 7.19 -3.33 2.61
CA PHE A 184 5.87 -3.86 2.23
C PHE A 184 5.96 -4.79 1.02
N ALA A 185 6.69 -4.40 -0.01
CA ALA A 185 6.89 -5.21 -1.21
C ALA A 185 7.62 -6.53 -0.88
N SER A 186 8.59 -6.51 0.04
CA SER A 186 9.36 -7.69 0.41
C SER A 186 8.54 -8.73 1.18
N ILE A 187 7.62 -8.31 2.07
CA ILE A 187 6.78 -9.25 2.83
C ILE A 187 5.80 -9.99 1.90
N PHE A 188 5.38 -9.37 0.80
CA PHE A 188 4.48 -9.96 -0.19
C PHE A 188 5.17 -10.40 -1.49
N SER A 189 6.49 -10.55 -1.47
CA SER A 189 7.24 -11.07 -2.61
C SER A 189 7.07 -12.57 -2.82
N PHE A 190 6.67 -13.32 -1.78
CA PHE A 190 6.50 -14.78 -1.77
C PHE A 190 7.75 -15.57 -2.20
N LYS A 191 8.93 -14.95 -2.22
CA LYS A 191 10.18 -15.63 -2.60
C LYS A 191 10.45 -16.89 -1.78
N TRP A 192 10.16 -16.85 -0.49
CA TRP A 192 10.32 -17.98 0.41
C TRP A 192 9.45 -19.19 0.05
N LEU A 193 8.35 -18.99 -0.72
CA LEU A 193 7.41 -20.02 -1.13
C LEU A 193 7.71 -20.54 -2.54
N ILE A 194 8.01 -19.65 -3.49
CA ILE A 194 8.12 -19.95 -4.91
C ILE A 194 9.55 -19.84 -5.47
N GLY A 195 10.53 -19.48 -4.61
CA GLY A 195 11.93 -19.37 -4.97
C GLY A 195 12.35 -18.08 -5.69
N GLN A 196 11.40 -17.31 -6.20
CA GLN A 196 11.62 -16.02 -6.85
C GLN A 196 10.68 -14.94 -6.32
N SER A 197 11.10 -13.67 -6.34
CA SER A 197 10.29 -12.56 -5.87
C SER A 197 9.19 -12.21 -6.86
N LEU A 198 7.94 -12.14 -6.39
CA LEU A 198 6.83 -11.59 -7.14
C LEU A 198 6.69 -10.09 -6.84
N HIS A 199 6.89 -9.25 -7.85
CA HIS A 199 6.66 -7.81 -7.71
C HIS A 199 5.22 -7.49 -8.14
N THR A 200 4.24 -7.70 -7.26
CA THR A 200 2.81 -7.53 -7.55
C THR A 200 2.16 -6.42 -6.74
N THR A 201 2.89 -5.83 -5.79
CA THR A 201 2.34 -4.86 -4.83
C THR A 201 1.94 -3.54 -5.44
N THR A 202 2.64 -3.05 -6.48
CA THR A 202 2.25 -1.83 -7.20
C THR A 202 0.91 -2.02 -7.89
N GLY A 203 0.76 -3.08 -8.69
CA GLY A 203 -0.51 -3.40 -9.33
C GLY A 203 -1.64 -3.67 -8.33
N PHE A 204 -1.34 -4.21 -7.15
CA PHE A 204 -2.30 -4.31 -6.05
C PHE A 204 -2.78 -2.92 -5.59
N LEU A 205 -1.87 -1.98 -5.34
CA LEU A 205 -2.24 -0.61 -4.96
C LEU A 205 -3.07 0.07 -6.05
N GLU A 206 -2.66 -0.05 -7.31
CA GLU A 206 -3.43 0.45 -8.45
C GLU A 206 -4.86 -0.09 -8.45
N THR A 207 -5.01 -1.39 -8.26
CA THR A 207 -6.30 -2.09 -8.28
C THR A 207 -7.22 -1.60 -7.16
N ILE A 208 -6.73 -1.45 -5.92
CA ILE A 208 -7.57 -0.96 -4.81
C ILE A 208 -7.91 0.54 -4.96
N MET A 209 -7.01 1.34 -5.54
CA MET A 209 -7.29 2.76 -5.81
C MET A 209 -8.29 2.94 -6.95
N CYS A 210 -8.24 2.09 -7.98
CA CYS A 210 -9.28 2.04 -9.02
C CYS A 210 -10.64 1.62 -8.45
N LEU A 211 -10.69 0.64 -7.53
CA LEU A 211 -11.92 0.26 -6.85
C LEU A 211 -12.53 1.46 -6.09
N TYR A 212 -11.70 2.20 -5.37
CA TYR A 212 -12.12 3.41 -4.67
C TYR A 212 -12.67 4.48 -5.63
N ALA A 213 -11.98 4.69 -6.75
CA ALA A 213 -12.40 5.67 -7.75
C ALA A 213 -13.74 5.28 -8.41
N PHE A 214 -13.89 4.04 -8.85
CA PHE A 214 -15.15 3.55 -9.45
C PHE A 214 -16.31 3.61 -8.46
N HIS A 215 -16.07 3.19 -7.21
CA HIS A 215 -17.10 3.21 -6.19
C HIS A 215 -17.61 4.63 -5.91
N GLY A 216 -16.71 5.60 -5.81
CA GLY A 216 -17.12 7.01 -5.64
C GLY A 216 -17.82 7.59 -6.87
N LEU A 217 -17.39 7.25 -8.09
CA LEU A 217 -18.01 7.73 -9.32
C LEU A 217 -19.43 7.19 -9.58
N ARG A 218 -19.82 6.10 -8.90
CA ARG A 218 -21.19 5.55 -9.00
C ARG A 218 -22.26 6.60 -8.71
N ASP A 219 -22.00 7.47 -7.74
CA ASP A 219 -22.95 8.47 -7.29
C ASP A 219 -22.74 9.86 -7.94
N PHE A 220 -21.92 9.94 -9.02
CA PHE A 220 -21.54 11.17 -9.73
C PHE A 220 -22.72 12.10 -9.99
N VAL A 221 -23.86 11.58 -10.48
CA VAL A 221 -25.04 12.39 -10.81
C VAL A 221 -25.69 13.01 -9.56
N ARG A 222 -25.44 12.43 -8.37
CA ARG A 222 -26.00 12.91 -7.10
C ARG A 222 -25.11 13.94 -6.41
N HIS A 223 -23.83 14.01 -6.80
CA HIS A 223 -22.88 14.93 -6.19
C HIS A 223 -23.20 16.38 -6.59
N LYS A 224 -23.19 17.26 -5.62
CA LYS A 224 -23.35 18.72 -5.86
C LYS A 224 -22.04 19.39 -6.26
N ASN A 225 -20.91 18.78 -5.89
CA ASN A 225 -19.57 19.27 -6.18
C ASN A 225 -18.74 18.12 -6.77
N HIS A 226 -18.13 18.36 -7.91
CA HIS A 226 -17.41 17.35 -8.68
C HIS A 226 -15.88 17.39 -8.53
N VAL A 227 -15.35 18.15 -7.54
CA VAL A 227 -13.89 18.22 -7.32
C VAL A 227 -13.32 16.83 -6.98
N ALA A 228 -13.97 16.11 -6.07
CA ALA A 228 -13.55 14.75 -5.73
C ALA A 228 -13.73 13.77 -6.91
N ASP A 229 -14.78 13.95 -7.73
CA ASP A 229 -15.00 13.14 -8.92
C ASP A 229 -13.90 13.35 -9.98
N MET A 230 -13.48 14.59 -10.19
CA MET A 230 -12.35 14.90 -11.07
C MET A 230 -11.07 14.21 -10.60
N MET A 231 -10.82 14.18 -9.28
CA MET A 231 -9.68 13.47 -8.71
C MET A 231 -9.80 11.94 -8.86
N ARG A 232 -11.02 11.37 -8.72
CA ARG A 232 -11.31 9.95 -8.99
C ARG A 232 -11.00 9.59 -10.44
N VAL A 233 -11.43 10.43 -11.39
CA VAL A 233 -11.06 10.30 -12.80
C VAL A 233 -9.55 10.42 -12.98
N GLY A 234 -8.90 11.33 -12.26
CA GLY A 234 -7.44 11.47 -12.23
C GLY A 234 -6.73 10.18 -11.81
N ILE A 235 -7.24 9.45 -10.81
CA ILE A 235 -6.71 8.14 -10.40
C ILE A 235 -6.78 7.15 -11.57
N LEU A 236 -7.93 7.04 -12.24
CA LEU A 236 -8.12 6.13 -13.37
C LEU A 236 -7.21 6.48 -14.54
N LEU A 237 -7.10 7.76 -14.88
CA LEU A 237 -6.21 8.24 -15.95
C LEU A 237 -4.73 7.99 -15.60
N TYR A 238 -4.31 8.28 -14.36
CA TYR A 238 -2.95 8.02 -13.90
C TYR A 238 -2.61 6.52 -14.01
N THR A 239 -3.55 5.65 -13.63
CA THR A 239 -3.41 4.20 -13.81
C THR A 239 -3.24 3.83 -15.28
N LEU A 240 -4.12 4.31 -16.18
CA LEU A 240 -4.03 3.99 -17.61
C LEU A 240 -2.71 4.44 -18.25
N VAL A 241 -2.19 5.60 -17.87
CA VAL A 241 -0.92 6.13 -18.39
C VAL A 241 0.28 5.29 -17.90
N ASN A 242 0.22 4.76 -16.66
CA ASN A 242 1.32 4.06 -16.04
C ASN A 242 1.15 2.53 -16.01
N VAL A 243 0.02 2.00 -16.51
CA VAL A 243 -0.34 0.57 -16.39
C VAL A 243 0.74 -0.38 -16.91
N ILE A 244 1.48 0.00 -17.95
CA ILE A 244 2.58 -0.81 -18.49
C ILE A 244 3.69 -1.04 -17.46
N ARG A 245 3.80 -0.19 -16.44
CA ARG A 245 4.80 -0.24 -15.37
C ARG A 245 4.25 -0.78 -14.05
N SER A 246 3.03 -1.33 -14.03
CA SER A 246 2.41 -1.94 -12.83
C SER A 246 3.23 -3.11 -12.24
N MET A 247 4.12 -3.71 -13.04
CA MET A 247 5.07 -4.75 -12.62
C MET A 247 6.20 -4.18 -11.74
N SER A 248 6.47 -2.88 -11.82
CA SER A 248 7.61 -2.23 -11.18
C SER A 248 7.32 -1.90 -9.72
N PRO A 249 8.13 -2.34 -8.74
CA PRO A 249 8.02 -1.94 -7.34
C PRO A 249 8.61 -0.54 -7.10
N ALA A 250 8.44 0.38 -8.04
CA ALA A 250 8.94 1.74 -7.92
C ALA A 250 8.15 2.54 -6.87
N THR A 251 8.87 3.20 -5.99
CA THR A 251 8.31 3.97 -4.87
C THR A 251 7.48 5.15 -5.33
N ASP A 252 7.76 5.67 -6.52
CA ASP A 252 7.03 6.80 -7.13
C ASP A 252 5.55 6.49 -7.33
N TYR A 253 5.24 5.29 -7.84
CA TYR A 253 3.85 4.90 -8.09
C TYR A 253 3.07 4.73 -6.80
N ALA A 254 3.64 4.03 -5.81
CA ALA A 254 3.01 3.87 -4.51
C ALA A 254 2.75 5.24 -3.85
N THR A 255 3.74 6.13 -3.83
CA THR A 255 3.63 7.49 -3.28
C THR A 255 2.52 8.29 -3.97
N MET A 256 2.46 8.25 -5.31
CA MET A 256 1.44 8.98 -6.06
C MET A 256 0.03 8.45 -5.79
N TYR A 257 -0.16 7.12 -5.74
CA TYR A 257 -1.47 6.54 -5.40
C TYR A 257 -1.95 6.93 -4.01
N PHE A 258 -1.05 6.93 -3.01
CA PHE A 258 -1.40 7.41 -1.67
C PHE A 258 -1.72 8.91 -1.66
N ALA A 259 -0.95 9.73 -2.37
CA ALA A 259 -1.21 11.16 -2.47
C ALA A 259 -2.57 11.45 -3.13
N LEU A 260 -2.87 10.79 -4.26
CA LEU A 260 -4.14 10.92 -4.96
C LEU A 260 -5.31 10.44 -4.07
N PHE A 261 -5.15 9.32 -3.36
CA PHE A 261 -6.15 8.84 -2.41
C PHE A 261 -6.42 9.89 -1.32
N ILE A 262 -5.37 10.38 -0.65
CA ILE A 262 -5.49 11.34 0.44
C ILE A 262 -6.20 12.60 -0.03
N MET A 263 -5.80 13.16 -1.15
CA MET A 263 -6.41 14.38 -1.68
C MET A 263 -7.86 14.14 -2.11
N THR A 264 -8.17 13.03 -2.76
CA THR A 264 -9.53 12.67 -3.15
C THR A 264 -10.43 12.47 -1.93
N ALA A 265 -9.99 11.70 -0.94
CA ALA A 265 -10.75 11.47 0.28
C ALA A 265 -10.93 12.75 1.11
N TRP A 266 -9.93 13.62 1.12
CA TRP A 266 -10.01 14.94 1.74
C TRP A 266 -11.10 15.79 1.10
N CYS A 267 -11.13 15.87 -0.24
CA CYS A 267 -12.15 16.60 -0.97
C CYS A 267 -13.53 15.96 -0.81
N THR A 268 -13.63 14.64 -0.77
CA THR A 268 -14.87 13.92 -0.50
C THR A 268 -15.46 14.34 0.88
N ASN A 269 -14.63 14.35 1.92
CA ASN A 269 -15.06 14.74 3.26
C ASN A 269 -15.46 16.22 3.35
N LEU A 270 -14.83 17.09 2.55
CA LEU A 270 -15.17 18.53 2.54
C LEU A 270 -16.47 18.82 1.79
N PHE A 271 -16.74 18.14 0.69
CA PHE A 271 -17.77 18.55 -0.27
C PHE A 271 -18.94 17.58 -0.39
N GLU A 272 -18.75 16.29 -0.08
CA GLU A 272 -19.77 15.27 -0.29
C GLU A 272 -20.29 14.65 1.02
N GLY A 273 -19.53 14.73 2.11
CA GLY A 273 -19.83 14.11 3.40
C GLY A 273 -20.16 15.09 4.53
N GLU A 274 -20.62 14.55 5.64
CA GLU A 274 -20.50 15.24 6.92
C GLU A 274 -19.01 15.24 7.29
N SER A 275 -18.41 16.43 7.45
CA SER A 275 -17.00 16.60 7.75
C SER A 275 -16.62 15.84 9.04
N ASP A 276 -16.10 14.62 8.87
CA ASP A 276 -15.71 13.76 9.99
C ASP A 276 -14.27 14.01 10.38
N LEU A 277 -14.08 14.60 11.54
CA LEU A 277 -12.76 14.92 12.09
C LEU A 277 -11.87 13.66 12.24
N THR A 278 -12.48 12.50 12.49
CA THR A 278 -11.76 11.22 12.57
C THR A 278 -11.12 10.86 11.23
N GLU A 279 -11.87 11.02 10.13
CA GLU A 279 -11.33 10.72 8.78
C GLU A 279 -10.24 11.71 8.39
N PHE A 280 -10.41 13.01 8.63
CA PHE A 280 -9.34 14.00 8.40
C PHE A 280 -8.06 13.66 9.18
N SER A 281 -8.21 13.21 10.44
CA SER A 281 -7.05 12.80 11.25
C SER A 281 -6.38 11.54 10.71
N LEU A 282 -7.15 10.54 10.25
CA LEU A 282 -6.61 9.33 9.63
C LEU A 282 -5.89 9.65 8.30
N LEU A 283 -6.42 10.57 7.50
CA LEU A 283 -5.75 11.04 6.29
C LEU A 283 -4.44 11.75 6.60
N SER A 284 -4.37 12.46 7.74
CA SER A 284 -3.11 13.06 8.21
C SER A 284 -2.07 12.01 8.59
N VAL A 285 -2.48 10.93 9.24
CA VAL A 285 -1.60 9.77 9.53
C VAL A 285 -1.13 9.11 8.23
N ALA A 286 -2.04 8.95 7.25
CA ALA A 286 -1.67 8.44 5.92
C ALA A 286 -0.70 9.37 5.18
N ALA A 287 -0.78 10.70 5.39
CA ALA A 287 0.18 11.64 4.81
C ALA A 287 1.58 11.51 5.41
N VAL A 288 1.69 11.27 6.73
CA VAL A 288 2.97 10.94 7.37
C VAL A 288 3.53 9.65 6.76
N PHE A 289 2.71 8.61 6.64
CA PHE A 289 3.12 7.37 5.98
C PHE A 289 3.60 7.60 4.54
N THR A 290 2.91 8.43 3.76
CA THR A 290 3.31 8.71 2.39
C THR A 290 4.70 9.35 2.32
N ALA A 291 5.07 10.17 3.31
CA ALA A 291 6.42 10.75 3.40
C ALA A 291 7.51 9.69 3.67
N THR A 292 7.18 8.57 4.32
CA THR A 292 8.12 7.44 4.50
C THR A 292 8.29 6.61 3.22
N LEU A 293 7.31 6.63 2.32
CA LEU A 293 7.45 6.02 0.99
C LEU A 293 8.45 6.80 0.12
N LYS A 294 8.31 8.13 0.10
CA LYS A 294 9.21 9.03 -0.61
C LYS A 294 9.20 10.41 0.02
N PHE A 295 10.36 10.88 0.44
CA PHE A 295 10.50 12.16 1.16
C PHE A 295 9.96 13.37 0.38
N SER A 296 9.92 13.33 -0.95
CA SER A 296 9.34 14.39 -1.78
C SER A 296 7.87 14.68 -1.48
N SER A 297 7.14 13.75 -0.87
CA SER A 297 5.74 13.92 -0.46
C SER A 297 5.55 14.50 0.95
N CYS A 298 6.63 14.90 1.64
CA CYS A 298 6.56 15.41 3.02
C CYS A 298 5.64 16.64 3.17
N LEU A 299 5.50 17.46 2.12
CA LEU A 299 4.58 18.61 2.13
C LEU A 299 3.11 18.20 2.34
N LEU A 300 2.76 16.96 2.00
CA LEU A 300 1.40 16.45 2.23
C LEU A 300 1.04 16.42 3.72
N ILE A 301 2.03 16.34 4.62
CA ILE A 301 1.82 16.37 6.07
C ILE A 301 1.15 17.66 6.53
N LEU A 302 1.26 18.76 5.76
CA LEU A 302 0.61 20.04 6.09
C LEU A 302 -0.91 19.94 6.21
N ILE A 303 -1.54 18.94 5.60
CA ILE A 303 -2.98 18.70 5.78
C ILE A 303 -3.33 18.43 7.25
N ALA A 304 -2.40 17.91 8.07
CA ALA A 304 -2.60 17.65 9.48
C ALA A 304 -2.92 18.93 10.31
N VAL A 305 -2.59 20.09 9.79
CA VAL A 305 -2.86 21.37 10.49
C VAL A 305 -4.35 21.56 10.75
N TYR A 306 -5.21 21.23 9.76
CA TYR A 306 -6.66 21.41 9.91
C TYR A 306 -7.25 20.58 11.05
N PRO A 307 -7.14 19.23 11.06
CA PRO A 307 -7.70 18.44 12.16
C PRO A 307 -7.00 18.74 13.50
N ALA A 308 -5.70 19.06 13.51
CA ALA A 308 -4.99 19.45 14.73
C ALA A 308 -5.62 20.72 15.36
N VAL A 309 -5.86 21.77 14.58
CA VAL A 309 -6.51 23.00 15.05
C VAL A 309 -7.92 22.71 15.57
N CYS A 310 -8.71 21.92 14.85
CA CYS A 310 -10.05 21.54 15.28
C CYS A 310 -10.04 20.75 16.61
N LEU A 311 -9.15 19.77 16.74
CA LEU A 311 -9.01 18.96 17.96
C LEU A 311 -8.54 19.79 19.16
N ILE A 312 -7.62 20.75 18.95
CA ILE A 312 -7.15 21.67 19.99
C ILE A 312 -8.31 22.58 20.44
N ARG A 313 -9.03 23.17 19.49
CA ARG A 313 -10.21 24.01 19.78
C ARG A 313 -11.26 23.25 20.59
N ASP A 314 -11.51 22.00 20.22
CA ASP A 314 -12.50 21.14 20.87
C ASP A 314 -11.96 20.47 22.15
N LYS A 315 -10.73 20.77 22.58
CA LYS A 315 -10.03 20.24 23.78
C LYS A 315 -9.94 18.71 23.79
N LYS A 316 -9.85 18.06 22.64
CA LYS A 316 -9.77 16.59 22.47
C LYS A 316 -8.33 16.07 22.60
N TRP A 317 -7.66 16.40 23.70
CA TRP A 317 -6.23 16.10 23.92
C TRP A 317 -5.87 14.62 23.81
N LYS A 318 -6.76 13.71 24.23
CA LYS A 318 -6.54 12.26 24.11
C LYS A 318 -6.49 11.80 22.65
N GLU A 319 -7.32 12.38 21.79
CA GLU A 319 -7.36 12.08 20.37
C GLU A 319 -6.10 12.63 19.69
N ILE A 320 -5.68 13.86 20.01
CA ILE A 320 -4.42 14.45 19.53
C ILE A 320 -3.24 13.54 19.89
N GLY A 321 -3.14 13.12 21.17
CA GLY A 321 -2.09 12.21 21.62
C GLY A 321 -2.09 10.88 20.87
N GLY A 322 -3.28 10.32 20.60
CA GLY A 322 -3.43 9.08 19.84
C GLY A 322 -2.96 9.21 18.41
N TYR A 323 -3.37 10.25 17.67
CA TYR A 323 -2.94 10.46 16.28
C TYR A 323 -1.46 10.81 16.18
N PHE A 324 -0.95 11.62 17.11
CA PHE A 324 0.48 11.93 17.19
C PHE A 324 1.30 10.65 17.43
N PHE A 325 0.87 9.79 18.36
CA PHE A 325 1.52 8.51 18.63
C PHE A 325 1.52 7.59 17.38
N CYS A 326 0.39 7.51 16.67
CA CYS A 326 0.33 6.79 15.39
C CYS A 326 1.36 7.32 14.39
N GLY A 327 1.46 8.65 14.25
CA GLY A 327 2.44 9.28 13.37
C GLY A 327 3.90 9.05 13.79
N CYS A 328 4.17 8.88 15.08
CA CYS A 328 5.51 8.58 15.59
C CYS A 328 5.93 7.12 15.41
N ILE A 329 4.95 6.19 15.33
CA ILE A 329 5.23 4.77 15.08
C ILE A 329 5.53 4.50 13.61
N ILE A 330 4.95 5.28 12.72
CA ILE A 330 5.18 5.23 11.27
C ILE A 330 6.53 5.86 10.92
#